data_41bc261c541d948421d1c8e396dffb6e
#
_entry.id   41bc261c541d948421d1c8e396dffb6e
#
_cell.length_a   1.000
_cell.length_b   1.000
_cell.length_c   1.000
_cell.angle_alpha   90.00
_cell.angle_beta   90.00
_cell.angle_gamma   90.00
#
_symmetry.space_group_name_H-M   'P 1'
#
loop_
_entity.id
_entity.type
_entity.pdbx_description
1 polymer ?
#
loop_
_entity_poly.entity_id
_entity_poly.type
_entity_poly.pdbx_seq_one_letter_code
_entity_poly.pdbx_strand_id
1 'polypeptide(L)'
;MNEDAEKALATHEQELRRGTVVFASLVACRRPQYGYSLLTTLTEAGIPTEANTLYPLLRRLEKQGLLTAEWNTEQARPRKYYTLTDSGAEVAAALHRHWLELNSSITKLWKDGTP
;
A
#
# COMPACT_ATOMS: atom_id res chain seq x y z
N MET A 1 -13.66 -3.94 -25.32
CA MET A 1 -12.18 -4.03 -25.31
C MET A 1 -11.80 -5.40 -25.89
N ASN A 2 -10.83 -5.44 -26.76
CA ASN A 2 -10.40 -6.72 -27.33
C ASN A 2 -9.50 -7.49 -26.36
N GLU A 3 -9.20 -8.74 -26.70
CA GLU A 3 -8.42 -9.65 -25.84
C GLU A 3 -7.01 -9.12 -25.55
N ASP A 4 -6.34 -8.56 -26.56
CA ASP A 4 -5.00 -8.00 -26.37
C ASP A 4 -5.02 -6.80 -25.41
N ALA A 5 -6.01 -5.94 -25.55
CA ALA A 5 -6.17 -4.79 -24.65
C ALA A 5 -6.51 -5.24 -23.23
N GLU A 6 -7.32 -6.27 -23.06
CA GLU A 6 -7.66 -6.80 -21.73
C GLU A 6 -6.42 -7.37 -21.02
N LYS A 7 -5.57 -8.10 -21.76
CA LYS A 7 -4.32 -8.63 -21.20
C LYS A 7 -3.37 -7.51 -20.80
N ALA A 8 -3.22 -6.51 -21.67
CA ALA A 8 -2.37 -5.36 -21.38
C ALA A 8 -2.87 -4.58 -20.17
N LEU A 9 -4.19 -4.37 -20.08
CA LEU A 9 -4.80 -3.68 -18.95
C LEU A 9 -4.49 -4.41 -17.64
N ALA A 10 -4.67 -5.73 -17.59
CA ALA A 10 -4.40 -6.52 -16.39
C ALA A 10 -2.95 -6.34 -15.91
N THR A 11 -1.99 -6.36 -16.85
CA THR A 11 -0.58 -6.17 -16.55
C THR A 11 -0.32 -4.78 -15.98
N HIS A 12 -0.84 -3.76 -16.63
CA HIS A 12 -0.61 -2.37 -16.21
C HIS A 12 -1.37 -2.00 -14.95
N GLU A 13 -2.53 -2.57 -14.70
CA GLU A 13 -3.23 -2.40 -13.43
C GLU A 13 -2.40 -2.94 -12.27
N GLN A 14 -1.77 -4.10 -12.46
CA GLN A 14 -0.92 -4.70 -11.45
C GLN A 14 0.28 -3.81 -11.13
N GLU A 15 0.91 -3.24 -12.16
CA GLU A 15 2.03 -2.31 -11.98
C GLU A 15 1.57 -1.03 -11.26
N LEU A 16 0.41 -0.51 -11.62
CA LEU A 16 -0.15 0.69 -10.99
C LEU A 16 -0.43 0.47 -9.51
N ARG A 17 -0.92 -0.71 -9.13
CA ARG A 17 -1.23 -1.03 -7.73
C ARG A 17 0.00 -1.25 -6.86
N ARG A 18 1.11 -1.69 -7.45
CA ARG A 18 2.31 -2.07 -6.68
C ARG A 18 2.79 -0.98 -5.74
N GLY A 19 2.95 0.24 -6.24
CA GLY A 19 3.34 1.38 -5.41
C GLY A 19 2.24 1.81 -4.45
N THR A 20 1.00 1.67 -4.86
CA THR A 20 -0.17 2.01 -4.05
C THR A 20 -0.24 1.13 -2.78
N VAL A 21 0.11 -0.15 -2.89
CA VAL A 21 0.11 -1.06 -1.73
C VAL A 21 1.11 -0.60 -0.67
N VAL A 22 2.30 -0.14 -1.07
CA VAL A 22 3.30 0.40 -0.14
C VAL A 22 2.73 1.59 0.62
N PHE A 23 2.21 2.56 -0.10
CA PHE A 23 1.65 3.78 0.47
C PHE A 23 0.45 3.45 1.39
N ALA A 24 -0.49 2.64 0.90
CA ALA A 24 -1.67 2.25 1.66
C ALA A 24 -1.30 1.49 2.94
N SER A 25 -0.27 0.64 2.89
CA SER A 25 0.20 -0.10 4.06
C SER A 25 0.76 0.83 5.12
N LEU A 26 1.52 1.85 4.74
CA LEU A 26 2.02 2.85 5.68
C LEU A 26 0.86 3.59 6.33
N VAL A 27 -0.12 4.04 5.54
CA VAL A 27 -1.29 4.76 6.05
C VAL A 27 -2.09 3.89 7.01
N ALA A 28 -2.33 2.63 6.66
CA ALA A 28 -3.10 1.71 7.50
C ALA A 28 -2.40 1.41 8.83
N CYS A 29 -1.06 1.42 8.84
CA CYS A 29 -0.26 1.16 10.05
C CYS A 29 -0.16 2.37 10.98
N ARG A 30 -0.90 3.45 10.74
CA ARG A 30 -1.11 4.50 11.75
C ARG A 30 -1.81 3.94 12.99
N ARG A 31 -2.51 2.83 12.85
CA ARG A 31 -3.02 1.99 13.93
C ARG A 31 -2.28 0.66 13.90
N PRO A 32 -2.06 0.01 15.03
CA PRO A 32 -1.40 -1.29 15.02
C PRO A 32 -2.12 -2.29 14.11
N GLN A 33 -1.35 -2.95 13.25
CA GLN A 33 -1.86 -3.95 12.31
C GLN A 33 -0.98 -5.19 12.37
N TYR A 34 -1.59 -6.37 12.43
CA TYR A 34 -0.87 -7.59 12.13
C TYR A 34 -1.18 -8.01 10.69
N GLY A 35 -0.41 -8.95 10.14
CA GLY A 35 -0.51 -9.26 8.71
C GLY A 35 -1.92 -9.49 8.21
N TYR A 36 -2.69 -10.35 8.90
CA TYR A 36 -4.05 -10.66 8.49
C TYR A 36 -4.98 -9.44 8.59
N SER A 37 -4.88 -8.65 9.65
CA SER A 37 -5.72 -7.45 9.79
C SER A 37 -5.41 -6.44 8.70
N LEU A 38 -4.14 -6.33 8.30
CA LEU A 38 -3.76 -5.42 7.22
C LEU A 38 -4.31 -5.90 5.88
N LEU A 39 -4.25 -7.21 5.60
CA LEU A 39 -4.87 -7.77 4.39
C LEU A 39 -6.35 -7.41 4.32
N THR A 40 -7.07 -7.58 5.42
CA THR A 40 -8.48 -7.26 5.51
C THR A 40 -8.75 -5.77 5.30
N THR A 41 -7.97 -4.92 5.98
CA THR A 41 -8.10 -3.47 5.87
C THR A 41 -7.88 -3.00 4.43
N LEU A 42 -6.84 -3.50 3.77
CA LEU A 42 -6.55 -3.14 2.38
C LEU A 42 -7.63 -3.62 1.42
N THR A 43 -8.12 -4.85 1.61
CA THR A 43 -9.18 -5.41 0.77
C THR A 43 -10.48 -4.59 0.91
N GLU A 44 -10.86 -4.26 2.14
CA GLU A 44 -12.04 -3.45 2.39
C GLU A 44 -11.91 -2.02 1.83
N ALA A 45 -10.70 -1.51 1.77
CA ALA A 45 -10.42 -0.20 1.18
C ALA A 45 -10.39 -0.22 -0.36
N GLY A 46 -10.54 -1.39 -0.98
CA GLY A 46 -10.49 -1.52 -2.43
C GLY A 46 -9.08 -1.71 -2.98
N ILE A 47 -8.13 -2.11 -2.12
CA ILE A 47 -6.72 -2.33 -2.49
C ILE A 47 -6.35 -3.78 -2.13
N PRO A 48 -6.97 -4.78 -2.78
CA PRO A 48 -6.71 -6.18 -2.44
C PRO A 48 -5.26 -6.56 -2.71
N THR A 49 -4.67 -7.31 -1.78
CA THR A 49 -3.27 -7.72 -1.84
C THR A 49 -3.15 -9.14 -1.32
N GLU A 50 -2.26 -9.91 -1.89
CA GLU A 50 -2.02 -11.27 -1.47
C GLU A 50 -1.00 -11.31 -0.33
N ALA A 51 -1.14 -12.31 0.56
CA ALA A 51 -0.25 -12.47 1.71
C ALA A 51 1.21 -12.63 1.30
N ASN A 52 1.47 -13.36 0.22
CA ASN A 52 2.84 -13.58 -0.28
C ASN A 52 3.49 -12.31 -0.83
N THR A 53 2.72 -11.28 -1.10
CA THR A 53 3.22 -9.95 -1.46
C THR A 53 3.37 -9.07 -0.23
N LEU A 54 2.39 -9.12 0.67
CA LEU A 54 2.32 -8.21 1.81
C LEU A 54 3.36 -8.51 2.88
N TYR A 55 3.55 -9.78 3.25
CA TYR A 55 4.47 -10.12 4.35
C TYR A 55 5.92 -9.72 4.06
N PRO A 56 6.47 -9.98 2.85
CA PRO A 56 7.81 -9.47 2.53
C PRO A 56 7.88 -7.94 2.54
N LEU A 57 6.81 -7.27 2.12
CA LEU A 57 6.75 -5.81 2.15
C LEU A 57 6.82 -5.26 3.58
N LEU A 58 6.07 -5.86 4.51
CA LEU A 58 6.10 -5.44 5.92
C LEU A 58 7.50 -5.57 6.51
N ARG A 59 8.19 -6.67 6.23
CA ARG A 59 9.57 -6.87 6.69
C ARG A 59 10.52 -5.82 6.10
N ARG A 60 10.34 -5.49 4.84
CA ARG A 60 11.16 -4.45 4.18
C ARG A 60 10.91 -3.08 4.80
N LEU A 61 9.66 -2.71 5.05
CA LEU A 61 9.32 -1.43 5.65
C LEU A 61 9.84 -1.32 7.08
N GLU A 62 9.79 -2.41 7.84
CA GLU A 62 10.39 -2.47 9.18
C GLU A 62 11.89 -2.27 9.10
N LYS A 63 12.57 -2.95 8.18
CA LYS A 63 14.01 -2.85 7.98
C LYS A 63 14.43 -1.44 7.56
N GLN A 64 13.58 -0.74 6.82
CA GLN A 64 13.82 0.64 6.40
C GLN A 64 13.53 1.65 7.53
N GLY A 65 13.05 1.19 8.67
CA GLY A 65 12.74 2.07 9.80
C GLY A 65 11.43 2.84 9.65
N LEU A 66 10.57 2.44 8.71
CA LEU A 66 9.28 3.09 8.48
C LEU A 66 8.17 2.47 9.31
N LEU A 67 8.33 1.21 9.70
CA LEU A 67 7.45 0.50 10.63
C LEU A 67 8.28 -0.03 11.79
N THR A 68 7.68 -0.10 12.96
CA THR A 68 8.20 -0.82 14.11
C THR A 68 7.27 -1.99 14.40
N ALA A 69 7.79 -3.05 15.02
CA ALA A 69 7.00 -4.25 15.27
C ALA A 69 7.14 -4.70 16.70
N GLU A 70 6.03 -5.17 17.27
CA GLU A 70 5.99 -5.74 18.61
C GLU A 70 5.16 -7.02 18.59
N TRP A 71 5.61 -8.02 19.34
CA TRP A 71 4.86 -9.26 19.52
C TRP A 71 3.87 -9.08 20.65
N ASN A 72 2.60 -9.42 20.41
CA ASN A 72 1.59 -9.54 21.44
C ASN A 72 1.45 -11.02 21.79
N THR A 73 1.86 -11.38 22.99
CA THR A 73 1.86 -12.76 23.48
C THR A 73 0.73 -13.03 24.48
N GLU A 74 -0.12 -12.05 24.75
CA GLU A 74 -1.24 -12.19 25.70
C GLU A 74 -2.33 -13.11 25.19
N GLN A 75 -2.42 -13.27 23.86
CA GLN A 75 -3.40 -14.14 23.22
C GLN A 75 -2.85 -15.56 23.10
N ALA A 76 -3.74 -16.53 22.97
CA ALA A 76 -3.36 -17.93 22.79
C ALA A 76 -2.45 -18.12 21.57
N ARG A 77 -2.59 -17.27 20.55
CA ARG A 77 -1.75 -17.26 19.37
C ARG A 77 -0.99 -15.93 19.30
N PRO A 78 0.34 -15.93 19.49
CA PRO A 78 1.13 -14.71 19.41
C PRO A 78 1.01 -14.05 18.04
N ARG A 79 0.90 -12.72 18.01
CA ARG A 79 0.82 -11.93 16.78
C ARG A 79 1.83 -10.82 16.79
N LYS A 80 2.45 -10.60 15.64
CA LYS A 80 3.37 -9.49 15.42
C LYS A 80 2.61 -8.30 14.88
N TYR A 81 2.59 -7.23 15.66
CA TYR A 81 1.90 -5.98 15.28
C TYR A 81 2.89 -4.97 14.75
N TYR A 82 2.51 -4.32 13.67
CA TYR A 82 3.29 -3.28 13.02
C TYR A 82 2.62 -1.93 13.25
N THR A 83 3.43 -0.92 13.53
CA THR A 83 2.96 0.46 13.75
C THR A 83 3.91 1.41 13.03
N LEU A 84 3.34 2.49 12.49
CA LEU A 84 4.10 3.51 11.78
C LEU A 84 5.05 4.23 12.73
N THR A 85 6.32 4.37 12.31
CA THR A 85 7.30 5.19 13.04
C THR A 85 7.14 6.67 12.66
N ASP A 86 7.86 7.57 13.35
CA ASP A 86 7.88 8.99 12.98
C ASP A 86 8.43 9.17 11.55
N SER A 87 9.49 8.44 11.20
CA SER A 87 10.02 8.44 9.83
C SER A 87 8.99 7.92 8.84
N GLY A 88 8.27 6.85 9.21
CA GLY A 88 7.20 6.30 8.38
C GLY A 88 6.08 7.32 8.15
N ALA A 89 5.72 8.08 9.18
CA ALA A 89 4.71 9.12 9.08
C ALA A 89 5.14 10.23 8.12
N GLU A 90 6.40 10.64 8.17
CA GLU A 90 6.95 11.63 7.24
C GLU A 90 6.92 11.13 5.80
N VAL A 91 7.32 9.88 5.59
CA VAL A 91 7.29 9.26 4.26
C VAL A 91 5.86 9.14 3.74
N ALA A 92 4.94 8.68 4.59
CA ALA A 92 3.53 8.56 4.20
C ALA A 92 2.94 9.91 3.80
N ALA A 93 3.23 10.97 4.56
CA ALA A 93 2.76 12.32 4.24
C ALA A 93 3.34 12.84 2.92
N ALA A 94 4.63 12.58 2.68
CA ALA A 94 5.28 12.96 1.43
C ALA A 94 4.70 12.19 0.24
N LEU A 95 4.47 10.89 0.39
CA LEU A 95 3.86 10.07 -0.65
C LEU A 95 2.44 10.54 -0.98
N HIS A 96 1.69 10.96 0.04
CA HIS A 96 0.34 11.50 -0.17
C HIS A 96 0.39 12.74 -1.06
N ARG A 97 1.30 13.68 -0.77
CA ARG A 97 1.48 14.89 -1.59
C ARG A 97 1.87 14.53 -3.02
N HIS A 98 2.83 13.63 -3.18
CA HIS A 98 3.30 13.20 -4.51
C HIS A 98 2.19 12.49 -5.28
N TRP A 99 1.38 11.68 -4.60
CA TRP A 99 0.25 11.00 -5.23
C TRP A 99 -0.77 12.02 -5.76
N LEU A 100 -1.10 13.04 -4.97
CA LEU A 100 -2.00 14.10 -5.40
C LEU A 100 -1.45 14.88 -6.59
N GLU A 101 -0.15 15.18 -6.59
CA GLU A 101 0.51 15.86 -7.70
C GLU A 101 0.47 15.00 -8.97
N LEU A 102 0.76 13.71 -8.87
CA LEU A 102 0.70 12.80 -10.01
C LEU A 102 -0.72 12.70 -10.56
N ASN A 103 -1.70 12.59 -9.68
CA ASN A 103 -3.11 12.56 -10.06
C ASN A 103 -3.48 13.83 -10.84
N SER A 104 -3.08 14.98 -10.33
CA SER A 104 -3.33 16.27 -10.98
C SER A 104 -2.67 16.35 -12.36
N SER A 105 -1.40 15.91 -12.44
CA SER A 105 -0.64 15.93 -13.70
C SER A 105 -1.28 15.02 -14.77
N ILE A 106 -1.65 13.81 -14.36
CA ILE A 106 -2.28 12.85 -15.29
C ILE A 106 -3.65 13.36 -15.73
N THR A 107 -4.42 13.90 -14.80
CA THR A 107 -5.74 14.48 -15.12
C THR A 107 -5.61 15.62 -16.14
N LYS A 108 -4.60 16.47 -15.96
CA LYS A 108 -4.32 17.56 -16.89
C LYS A 108 -3.95 17.04 -18.28
N LEU A 109 -3.08 16.04 -18.34
CA LEU A 109 -2.72 15.40 -19.61
C LEU A 109 -3.95 14.80 -20.30
N TRP A 110 -4.81 14.15 -19.53
CA TRP A 110 -6.04 13.55 -20.05
C TRP A 110 -6.91 14.61 -20.72
N LYS A 111 -7.12 15.75 -20.07
CA LYS A 111 -7.94 16.85 -20.59
C LYS A 111 -7.30 17.51 -21.80
N ASP A 112 -6.01 17.79 -21.74
CA ASP A 112 -5.28 18.45 -22.83
C ASP A 112 -5.14 17.53 -24.05
N GLY A 113 -5.11 16.21 -23.86
CA GLY A 113 -5.00 15.24 -24.92
C GLY A 113 -6.33 14.88 -25.59
N THR A 114 -7.45 15.43 -25.12
CA THR A 114 -8.77 15.15 -25.72
C THR A 114 -8.90 15.93 -27.04
N PRO A 115 -9.16 15.22 -28.17
CA PRO A 115 -9.36 15.90 -29.47
C PRO A 115 -10.58 16.80 -29.46
#